data_ff210267ca8fe3b7077b68db35e89372
#
_entry.id   ff210267ca8fe3b7077b68db35e89372
#
_cell.length_a   1.000
_cell.length_b   1.000
_cell.length_c   1.000
_cell.angle_alpha   90.00
_cell.angle_beta   90.00
_cell.angle_gamma   90.00
#
_symmetry.space_group_name_H-M   'P 1'
#
loop_
_entity.id
_entity.type
_entity.pdbx_description
1 polymer ?
#
loop_
_entity_poly.entity_id
_entity_poly.type
_entity_poly.pdbx_seq_one_letter_code
_entity_poly.pdbx_strand_id
1 'polypeptide(L)'
;GIDGSAAAGRNDGQEPAQITRHKKGRWQLSIVLFGLADKGEINMEQLAFRKARPEDLAQVFALFTDAIHTMDKDGIPQWDEVYPDERTLKEDIEHGQMYLAELEERPAAVFVLNLEYDPQYANGVWAEPDSFLVLHRLCVSPRVQNRGLGKLTVQAAEARAAALGVKALRLDAFKQNPYALRLYERMGYRIVGDVVFRKGPFFLMEKQLG
;
A
#
# COMPACT_ATOMS: atom_id res chain seq x y z
N GLY A 1 30.06 9.58 -49.30
CA GLY A 1 30.29 10.41 -48.12
C GLY A 1 29.00 10.83 -47.49
N ILE A 2 29.01 10.91 -46.24
CA ILE A 2 28.19 11.49 -45.17
C ILE A 2 27.58 10.44 -44.25
N ASP A 3 28.27 10.30 -43.12
CA ASP A 3 27.80 9.72 -41.88
C ASP A 3 26.55 10.41 -41.34
N GLY A 4 25.63 9.63 -40.88
CA GLY A 4 24.48 10.03 -40.10
C GLY A 4 24.34 9.12 -38.91
N SER A 5 25.07 9.40 -37.81
CA SER A 5 24.93 8.76 -36.52
C SER A 5 23.56 9.07 -35.92
N ALA A 6 22.67 8.10 -35.86
CA ALA A 6 21.45 8.17 -35.07
C ALA A 6 21.72 7.60 -33.68
N ALA A 7 21.65 8.48 -32.67
CA ALA A 7 21.71 8.09 -31.25
C ALA A 7 20.52 7.20 -30.88
N ALA A 8 20.82 5.99 -30.45
CA ALA A 8 19.84 5.08 -29.87
C ALA A 8 19.44 5.60 -28.48
N GLY A 9 18.18 5.95 -28.33
CA GLY A 9 17.56 6.22 -27.04
C GLY A 9 17.60 4.96 -26.16
N ARG A 10 18.14 5.09 -24.95
CA ARG A 10 18.10 4.04 -23.94
C ARG A 10 16.67 3.90 -23.46
N ASN A 11 16.11 2.75 -23.73
CA ASN A 11 14.83 2.31 -23.20
C ASN A 11 15.14 1.78 -21.79
N ASP A 12 14.75 2.52 -20.76
CA ASP A 12 14.86 2.07 -19.37
C ASP A 12 13.82 0.95 -19.15
N GLY A 13 14.26 -0.27 -19.46
CA GLY A 13 13.47 -1.47 -19.27
C GLY A 13 13.26 -1.76 -17.77
N GLN A 14 12.11 -1.37 -17.26
CA GLN A 14 11.60 -1.94 -16.02
C GLN A 14 11.10 -3.35 -16.34
N GLU A 15 11.83 -4.38 -15.92
CA GLU A 15 11.32 -5.73 -15.93
C GLU A 15 10.16 -5.87 -14.93
N PRO A 16 9.08 -6.63 -15.27
CA PRO A 16 7.96 -6.83 -14.37
C PRO A 16 8.38 -7.62 -13.13
N ALA A 17 7.84 -7.23 -11.99
CA ALA A 17 8.06 -7.92 -10.71
C ALA A 17 7.64 -9.39 -10.80
N GLN A 18 8.55 -10.31 -10.50
CA GLN A 18 8.25 -11.74 -10.42
C GLN A 18 7.88 -12.14 -9.00
N ILE A 19 6.75 -12.84 -8.86
CA ILE A 19 6.26 -13.36 -7.58
C ILE A 19 6.67 -14.83 -7.47
N THR A 20 7.49 -15.15 -6.48
CA THR A 20 7.83 -16.55 -6.15
C THR A 20 7.20 -16.95 -4.81
N ARG A 21 6.62 -18.17 -4.77
CA ARG A 21 6.04 -18.74 -3.56
C ARG A 21 7.07 -19.56 -2.79
N HIS A 22 7.44 -19.13 -1.61
CA HIS A 22 8.27 -19.93 -0.71
C HIS A 22 7.44 -21.00 0.03
N LYS A 23 8.05 -22.17 0.31
CA LYS A 23 7.43 -23.34 0.97
C LYS A 23 6.83 -23.08 2.37
N LYS A 24 6.98 -21.88 2.94
CA LYS A 24 6.45 -21.47 4.25
C LYS A 24 5.30 -20.47 4.19
N GLY A 25 4.61 -20.33 3.04
CA GLY A 25 3.46 -19.43 2.91
C GLY A 25 3.81 -17.94 2.92
N ARG A 26 5.08 -17.60 2.77
CA ARG A 26 5.57 -16.24 2.57
C ARG A 26 5.64 -15.93 1.08
N TRP A 27 5.22 -14.74 0.69
CA TRP A 27 5.37 -14.22 -0.66
C TRP A 27 6.59 -13.31 -0.67
N GLN A 28 7.53 -13.57 -1.51
CA GLN A 28 8.67 -12.68 -1.72
C GLN A 28 8.50 -11.99 -3.06
N LEU A 29 8.44 -10.68 -3.03
CA LEU A 29 8.43 -9.84 -4.22
C LEU A 29 9.89 -9.66 -4.64
N SER A 30 10.34 -10.37 -5.67
CA SER A 30 11.67 -10.18 -6.23
C SER A 30 11.59 -9.11 -7.32
N ILE A 31 11.89 -7.87 -6.97
CA ILE A 31 12.20 -6.81 -7.94
C ILE A 31 13.71 -6.75 -8.02
N VAL A 32 14.28 -7.19 -9.14
CA VAL A 32 15.71 -7.02 -9.41
C VAL A 32 15.94 -5.56 -9.78
N LEU A 33 16.28 -4.75 -8.78
CA LEU A 33 16.82 -3.42 -8.99
C LEU A 33 18.35 -3.52 -8.89
N PHE A 34 19.01 -3.52 -10.03
CA PHE A 34 20.45 -3.26 -10.11
C PHE A 34 20.70 -1.76 -9.90
N GLY A 35 21.49 -1.44 -8.89
CA GLY A 35 22.25 -0.20 -8.85
C GLY A 35 21.89 0.78 -7.73
N LEU A 36 22.89 1.01 -6.88
CA LEU A 36 23.10 2.10 -5.95
C LEU A 36 22.31 2.05 -4.64
N ALA A 37 22.86 1.30 -3.70
CA ALA A 37 22.64 1.54 -2.29
C ALA A 37 23.20 2.92 -1.92
N ASP A 38 22.33 3.91 -1.84
CA ASP A 38 22.66 5.18 -1.22
C ASP A 38 21.65 5.46 -0.08
N LYS A 39 22.20 5.52 1.13
CA LYS A 39 21.62 6.08 2.35
C LYS A 39 20.23 5.57 2.79
N GLY A 40 20.20 4.35 3.32
CA GLY A 40 19.12 3.96 4.23
C GLY A 40 17.80 3.53 3.59
N GLU A 41 17.75 3.28 2.29
CA GLU A 41 16.61 2.64 1.64
C GLU A 41 16.49 1.18 2.09
N ILE A 42 15.25 0.74 2.34
CA ILE A 42 14.96 -0.65 2.72
C ILE A 42 15.11 -1.51 1.46
N ASN A 43 16.05 -2.47 1.51
CA ASN A 43 16.17 -3.44 0.44
C ASN A 43 14.96 -4.39 0.46
N MET A 44 14.36 -4.61 -0.71
CA MET A 44 13.24 -5.54 -0.91
C MET A 44 13.55 -6.97 -0.45
N GLU A 45 14.80 -7.42 -0.53
CA GLU A 45 15.21 -8.74 -0.05
C GLU A 45 15.07 -8.91 1.47
N GLN A 46 15.04 -7.79 2.21
CA GLN A 46 14.85 -7.78 3.66
C GLN A 46 13.37 -7.72 4.07
N LEU A 47 12.46 -7.52 3.12
CA LEU A 47 11.04 -7.35 3.39
C LEU A 47 10.26 -8.60 3.04
N ALA A 48 9.69 -9.25 4.04
CA ALA A 48 8.80 -10.40 3.87
C ALA A 48 7.34 -9.98 4.08
N PHE A 49 6.51 -10.27 3.07
CA PHE A 49 5.06 -10.04 3.15
C PHE A 49 4.34 -11.36 3.42
N ARG A 50 3.41 -11.34 4.38
CA ARG A 50 2.55 -12.47 4.70
C ARG A 50 1.17 -11.99 5.18
N LYS A 51 0.21 -12.90 5.20
CA LYS A 51 -1.03 -12.65 5.93
C LYS A 51 -0.73 -12.49 7.42
N ALA A 52 -1.42 -11.54 8.04
CA ALA A 52 -1.43 -11.41 9.49
C ALA A 52 -2.14 -12.61 10.13
N ARG A 53 -1.73 -12.94 11.36
CA ARG A 53 -2.24 -14.04 12.17
C ARG A 53 -2.76 -13.49 13.50
N PRO A 54 -3.62 -14.22 14.23
CA PRO A 54 -4.12 -13.77 15.52
C PRO A 54 -3.04 -13.34 16.52
N GLU A 55 -1.88 -14.01 16.52
CA GLU A 55 -0.75 -13.66 17.37
C GLU A 55 -0.07 -12.32 17.03
N ASP A 56 -0.31 -11.78 15.84
CA ASP A 56 0.25 -10.49 15.42
C ASP A 56 -0.56 -9.30 15.95
N LEU A 57 -1.79 -9.52 16.43
CA LEU A 57 -2.75 -8.44 16.76
C LEU A 57 -2.15 -7.37 17.68
N ALA A 58 -1.49 -7.78 18.75
CA ALA A 58 -0.91 -6.84 19.72
C ALA A 58 0.17 -5.93 19.08
N GLN A 59 1.01 -6.49 18.22
CA GLN A 59 2.07 -5.73 17.53
C GLN A 59 1.50 -4.84 16.43
N VAL A 60 0.46 -5.31 15.72
CA VAL A 60 -0.26 -4.52 14.71
C VAL A 60 -0.97 -3.35 15.39
N PHE A 61 -1.66 -3.57 16.50
CA PHE A 61 -2.33 -2.51 17.25
C PHE A 61 -1.33 -1.44 17.75
N ALA A 62 -0.18 -1.87 18.27
CA ALA A 62 0.90 -0.96 18.68
C ALA A 62 1.43 -0.13 17.49
N LEU A 63 1.56 -0.73 16.30
CA LEU A 63 1.98 -0.03 15.09
C LEU A 63 0.99 1.08 14.71
N PHE A 64 -0.33 0.81 14.77
CA PHE A 64 -1.35 1.83 14.51
C PHE A 64 -1.34 2.93 15.57
N THR A 65 -1.20 2.59 16.84
CA THR A 65 -1.09 3.56 17.94
C THR A 65 0.10 4.51 17.73
N ASP A 66 1.27 3.98 17.41
CA ASP A 66 2.48 4.79 17.10
C ASP A 66 2.24 5.70 15.88
N ALA A 67 1.56 5.19 14.84
CA ALA A 67 1.25 5.96 13.63
C ALA A 67 0.25 7.10 13.92
N ILE A 68 -0.81 6.85 14.70
CA ILE A 68 -1.79 7.86 15.12
C ILE A 68 -1.08 8.99 15.87
N HIS A 69 -0.27 8.66 16.88
CA HIS A 69 0.48 9.67 17.64
C HIS A 69 1.42 10.50 16.75
N THR A 70 2.01 9.89 15.73
CA THR A 70 2.89 10.61 14.80
C THR A 70 2.09 11.53 13.90
N MET A 71 0.98 11.06 13.33
CA MET A 71 0.10 11.87 12.50
C MET A 71 -0.50 13.05 13.27
N ASP A 72 -0.90 12.86 14.53
CA ASP A 72 -1.43 13.93 15.39
C ASP A 72 -0.38 15.04 15.59
N LYS A 73 0.88 14.68 15.83
CA LYS A 73 1.99 15.64 15.90
C LYS A 73 2.21 16.42 14.60
N ASP A 74 1.97 15.78 13.48
CA ASP A 74 2.09 16.37 12.14
C ASP A 74 0.82 17.14 11.73
N GLY A 75 -0.21 17.20 12.60
CA GLY A 75 -1.48 17.88 12.34
C GLY A 75 -2.35 17.16 11.29
N ILE A 76 -2.24 15.84 11.18
CA ILE A 76 -2.99 15.01 10.24
C ILE A 76 -3.99 14.15 11.02
N PRO A 77 -5.22 14.62 11.31
CA PRO A 77 -6.19 13.93 12.16
C PRO A 77 -6.96 12.84 11.38
N GLN A 78 -6.25 11.97 10.66
CA GLN A 78 -6.86 10.94 9.80
C GLN A 78 -7.48 9.80 10.61
N TRP A 79 -6.79 9.35 11.65
CA TRP A 79 -7.19 8.26 12.55
C TRP A 79 -7.20 8.74 14.00
N ASP A 80 -7.82 7.97 14.87
CA ASP A 80 -7.88 8.22 16.32
C ASP A 80 -8.16 6.91 17.08
N GLU A 81 -8.42 6.99 18.38
CA GLU A 81 -8.74 5.85 19.23
C GLU A 81 -10.06 5.14 18.87
N VAL A 82 -10.93 5.78 18.08
CA VAL A 82 -12.19 5.20 17.63
C VAL A 82 -12.00 4.35 16.37
N TYR A 83 -11.02 4.71 15.51
CA TYR A 83 -10.77 3.99 14.25
C TYR A 83 -9.35 4.21 13.73
N PRO A 84 -8.64 3.12 13.34
CA PRO A 84 -9.05 1.73 13.55
C PRO A 84 -8.86 1.30 15.00
N ASP A 85 -9.89 0.69 15.58
CA ASP A 85 -9.83 0.10 16.93
C ASP A 85 -9.29 -1.34 16.88
N GLU A 86 -8.98 -1.90 18.06
CA GLU A 86 -8.44 -3.26 18.16
C GLU A 86 -9.41 -4.31 17.58
N ARG A 87 -10.73 -4.10 17.74
CA ARG A 87 -11.77 -5.00 17.20
C ARG A 87 -11.72 -5.03 15.68
N THR A 88 -11.66 -3.87 15.03
CA THR A 88 -11.53 -3.75 13.56
C THR A 88 -10.30 -4.49 13.04
N LEU A 89 -9.15 -4.29 13.69
CA LEU A 89 -7.91 -4.96 13.29
C LEU A 89 -7.97 -6.47 13.49
N LYS A 90 -8.62 -6.93 14.57
CA LYS A 90 -8.85 -8.34 14.84
C LYS A 90 -9.74 -8.99 13.77
N GLU A 91 -10.84 -8.33 13.40
CA GLU A 91 -11.76 -8.81 12.34
C GLU A 91 -11.04 -8.93 11.00
N ASP A 92 -10.21 -7.95 10.60
CA ASP A 92 -9.40 -8.01 9.39
C ASP A 92 -8.42 -9.20 9.37
N ILE A 93 -7.83 -9.50 10.52
CA ILE A 93 -6.91 -10.64 10.69
C ILE A 93 -7.69 -11.96 10.59
N GLU A 94 -8.80 -12.09 11.31
CA GLU A 94 -9.62 -13.31 11.35
C GLU A 94 -10.21 -13.64 9.99
N HIS A 95 -10.60 -12.62 9.21
CA HIS A 95 -11.07 -12.79 7.83
C HIS A 95 -9.93 -13.05 6.84
N GLY A 96 -8.67 -13.00 7.28
CA GLY A 96 -7.50 -13.19 6.42
C GLY A 96 -7.32 -12.11 5.36
N GLN A 97 -7.82 -10.91 5.62
CA GLN A 97 -7.80 -9.74 4.75
C GLN A 97 -6.60 -8.83 5.00
N MET A 98 -5.99 -8.92 6.18
CA MET A 98 -4.82 -8.14 6.56
C MET A 98 -3.51 -8.82 6.15
N TYR A 99 -2.63 -8.02 5.60
CA TYR A 99 -1.25 -8.39 5.26
C TYR A 99 -0.28 -7.50 6.01
N LEU A 100 0.83 -8.08 6.46
CA LEU A 100 1.90 -7.33 7.09
C LEU A 100 3.24 -7.54 6.38
N ALA A 101 4.02 -6.47 6.34
CA ALA A 101 5.41 -6.50 5.97
C ALA A 101 6.26 -6.55 7.24
N GLU A 102 7.20 -7.49 7.30
CA GLU A 102 8.13 -7.63 8.41
C GLU A 102 9.51 -7.13 8.01
N LEU A 103 10.12 -6.39 8.91
CA LEU A 103 11.52 -6.03 8.87
C LEU A 103 12.16 -6.45 10.20
N GLU A 104 13.20 -7.25 10.14
CA GLU A 104 13.87 -7.78 11.36
C GLU A 104 12.88 -8.44 12.33
N GLU A 105 11.97 -9.26 11.79
CA GLU A 105 10.93 -10.00 12.53
C GLU A 105 9.91 -9.12 13.28
N ARG A 106 9.81 -7.83 12.92
CA ARG A 106 8.83 -6.90 13.48
C ARG A 106 7.92 -6.33 12.39
N PRO A 107 6.62 -6.12 12.66
CA PRO A 107 5.75 -5.43 11.73
C PRO A 107 6.30 -4.04 11.40
N ALA A 108 6.59 -3.83 10.12
CA ALA A 108 7.07 -2.56 9.58
C ALA A 108 5.99 -1.81 8.84
N ALA A 109 5.08 -2.53 8.18
CA ALA A 109 3.91 -1.98 7.53
C ALA A 109 2.77 -3.00 7.49
N VAL A 110 1.53 -2.52 7.39
CA VAL A 110 0.34 -3.34 7.19
C VAL A 110 -0.54 -2.73 6.13
N PHE A 111 -1.36 -3.56 5.50
CA PHE A 111 -2.48 -3.16 4.66
C PHE A 111 -3.58 -4.21 4.68
N VAL A 112 -4.79 -3.81 4.33
CA VAL A 112 -5.96 -4.68 4.23
C VAL A 112 -6.50 -4.65 2.81
N LEU A 113 -6.87 -5.82 2.27
CA LEU A 113 -7.52 -5.96 0.96
C LEU A 113 -8.82 -6.74 1.12
N ASN A 114 -9.93 -6.11 0.74
CA ASN A 114 -11.25 -6.75 0.73
C ASN A 114 -12.20 -6.09 -0.29
N LEU A 115 -13.49 -6.45 -0.23
CA LEU A 115 -14.57 -5.85 -1.03
C LEU A 115 -15.52 -4.99 -0.18
N GLU A 116 -15.15 -4.68 1.04
CA GLU A 116 -15.95 -3.83 1.91
C GLU A 116 -15.68 -2.37 1.61
N TYR A 117 -16.72 -1.57 1.44
CA TYR A 117 -16.62 -0.14 1.21
C TYR A 117 -17.88 0.59 1.64
N ASP A 118 -17.73 1.87 1.95
CA ASP A 118 -18.86 2.74 2.31
C ASP A 118 -19.78 2.97 1.10
N PRO A 119 -21.12 3.03 1.28
CA PRO A 119 -22.06 3.35 0.20
C PRO A 119 -21.72 4.62 -0.58
N GLN A 120 -21.05 5.59 0.01
CA GLN A 120 -20.58 6.80 -0.67
C GLN A 120 -19.53 6.54 -1.76
N TYR A 121 -18.97 5.35 -1.86
CA TYR A 121 -18.16 4.95 -3.02
C TYR A 121 -18.95 5.02 -4.35
N ALA A 122 -20.29 5.05 -4.28
CA ALA A 122 -21.13 5.35 -5.44
C ALA A 122 -20.88 6.74 -6.06
N ASN A 123 -20.23 7.67 -5.35
CA ASN A 123 -19.84 8.97 -5.86
C ASN A 123 -18.61 8.91 -6.79
N GLY A 124 -17.92 7.78 -6.87
CA GLY A 124 -16.75 7.58 -7.73
C GLY A 124 -17.14 7.22 -9.17
N VAL A 125 -16.44 7.82 -10.14
CA VAL A 125 -16.53 7.44 -11.56
C VAL A 125 -15.44 6.39 -11.83
N TRP A 126 -15.77 5.13 -11.50
CA TRP A 126 -14.86 4.01 -11.57
C TRP A 126 -14.64 3.54 -13.01
N ALA A 127 -13.40 3.30 -13.40
CA ALA A 127 -13.04 2.82 -14.74
C ALA A 127 -13.20 1.30 -14.87
N GLU A 128 -13.01 0.54 -13.77
CA GLU A 128 -13.22 -0.92 -13.74
C GLU A 128 -14.35 -1.24 -12.73
N PRO A 129 -15.60 -1.45 -13.21
CA PRO A 129 -16.74 -1.60 -12.31
C PRO A 129 -16.80 -2.94 -11.59
N ASP A 130 -16.31 -4.03 -12.21
CA ASP A 130 -16.67 -5.39 -11.82
C ASP A 130 -15.53 -6.19 -11.17
N SER A 131 -14.29 -5.80 -11.42
CA SER A 131 -13.12 -6.58 -10.97
C SER A 131 -12.13 -5.73 -10.18
N PHE A 132 -12.43 -5.49 -8.92
CA PHE A 132 -11.62 -4.66 -8.05
C PHE A 132 -11.49 -5.23 -6.64
N LEU A 133 -10.51 -4.74 -5.90
CA LEU A 133 -10.42 -4.81 -4.44
C LEU A 133 -10.23 -3.40 -3.88
N VAL A 134 -10.56 -3.23 -2.61
CA VAL A 134 -10.32 -1.98 -1.89
C VAL A 134 -9.13 -2.15 -0.96
N LEU A 135 -8.19 -1.21 -1.06
CA LEU A 135 -7.02 -1.11 -0.20
C LEU A 135 -7.37 -0.22 0.99
N HIS A 136 -7.37 -0.81 2.17
CA HIS A 136 -7.69 -0.14 3.42
C HIS A 136 -6.50 -0.13 4.37
N ARG A 137 -6.53 0.79 5.33
CA ARG A 137 -5.68 0.77 6.54
C ARG A 137 -4.20 0.54 6.24
N LEU A 138 -3.70 1.12 5.11
CA LEU A 138 -2.27 1.10 4.84
C LEU A 138 -1.56 1.95 5.90
N CYS A 139 -0.72 1.30 6.67
CA CYS A 139 0.03 1.92 7.75
C CYS A 139 1.50 1.49 7.70
N VAL A 140 2.41 2.45 7.79
CA VAL A 140 3.86 2.23 7.85
C VAL A 140 4.36 2.69 9.21
N SER A 141 5.14 1.84 9.87
CA SER A 141 5.73 2.17 11.17
C SER A 141 6.53 3.48 11.10
N PRO A 142 6.26 4.44 12.01
CA PRO A 142 7.02 5.68 12.08
C PRO A 142 8.53 5.49 12.19
N ARG A 143 8.97 4.35 12.76
CA ARG A 143 10.40 4.02 12.93
C ARG A 143 11.14 3.79 11.62
N VAL A 144 10.42 3.45 10.55
CA VAL A 144 10.97 3.11 9.24
C VAL A 144 10.37 3.93 8.10
N GLN A 145 9.67 5.02 8.41
CA GLN A 145 9.18 5.97 7.42
C GLN A 145 10.34 6.65 6.66
N ASN A 146 10.01 7.25 5.51
CA ASN A 146 10.96 7.95 4.63
C ASN A 146 12.10 7.06 4.06
N ARG A 147 11.93 5.73 4.10
CA ARG A 147 12.85 4.73 3.55
C ARG A 147 12.25 3.95 2.37
N GLY A 148 11.27 4.52 1.68
CA GLY A 148 10.61 3.89 0.52
C GLY A 148 9.56 2.82 0.87
N LEU A 149 9.38 2.45 2.14
CA LEU A 149 8.51 1.34 2.56
C LEU A 149 7.04 1.54 2.16
N GLY A 150 6.53 2.76 2.18
CA GLY A 150 5.16 3.03 1.72
C GLY A 150 4.93 2.61 0.27
N LYS A 151 5.87 2.96 -0.63
CA LYS A 151 5.84 2.54 -2.04
C LYS A 151 5.87 1.00 -2.16
N LEU A 152 6.78 0.35 -1.44
CA LEU A 152 6.92 -1.10 -1.46
C LEU A 152 5.64 -1.80 -0.95
N THR A 153 4.99 -1.24 0.06
CA THR A 153 3.74 -1.76 0.61
C THR A 153 2.58 -1.65 -0.38
N VAL A 154 2.46 -0.52 -1.09
CA VAL A 154 1.47 -0.37 -2.17
C VAL A 154 1.74 -1.35 -3.29
N GLN A 155 3.00 -1.50 -3.73
CA GLN A 155 3.37 -2.47 -4.76
C GLN A 155 3.02 -3.91 -4.36
N ALA A 156 3.23 -4.28 -3.10
CA ALA A 156 2.84 -5.60 -2.59
C ALA A 156 1.32 -5.80 -2.61
N ALA A 157 0.54 -4.78 -2.26
CA ALA A 157 -0.92 -4.82 -2.34
C ALA A 157 -1.39 -4.98 -3.81
N GLU A 158 -0.81 -4.21 -4.74
CA GLU A 158 -1.10 -4.32 -6.17
C GLU A 158 -0.77 -5.72 -6.73
N ALA A 159 0.43 -6.21 -6.41
CA ALA A 159 0.86 -7.55 -6.83
C ALA A 159 -0.05 -8.64 -6.25
N ARG A 160 -0.50 -8.49 -5.00
CA ARG A 160 -1.45 -9.42 -4.38
C ARG A 160 -2.80 -9.39 -5.06
N ALA A 161 -3.35 -8.21 -5.38
CA ALA A 161 -4.60 -8.06 -6.10
C ALA A 161 -4.51 -8.65 -7.51
N ALA A 162 -3.45 -8.36 -8.26
CA ALA A 162 -3.21 -8.93 -9.58
C ALA A 162 -3.12 -10.46 -9.55
N ALA A 163 -2.43 -11.04 -8.54
CA ALA A 163 -2.35 -12.49 -8.34
C ALA A 163 -3.70 -13.15 -8.01
N LEU A 164 -4.69 -12.37 -7.55
CA LEU A 164 -6.07 -12.80 -7.36
C LEU A 164 -6.93 -12.62 -8.63
N GLY A 165 -6.34 -12.13 -9.72
CA GLY A 165 -7.05 -11.89 -10.99
C GLY A 165 -7.87 -10.61 -11.00
N VAL A 166 -7.63 -9.69 -10.06
CA VAL A 166 -8.34 -8.43 -9.94
C VAL A 166 -7.72 -7.38 -10.87
N LYS A 167 -8.57 -6.60 -11.52
CA LYS A 167 -8.13 -5.63 -12.55
C LYS A 167 -7.92 -4.22 -12.03
N ALA A 168 -8.42 -3.89 -10.85
CA ALA A 168 -8.25 -2.57 -10.26
C ALA A 168 -8.09 -2.62 -8.73
N LEU A 169 -7.35 -1.66 -8.19
CA LEU A 169 -7.39 -1.30 -6.78
C LEU A 169 -8.05 0.06 -6.60
N ARG A 170 -8.95 0.12 -5.63
CA ARG A 170 -9.60 1.34 -5.15
C ARG A 170 -9.13 1.66 -3.75
N LEU A 171 -9.18 2.92 -3.40
CA LEU A 171 -8.92 3.38 -2.03
C LEU A 171 -9.59 4.74 -1.79
N ASP A 172 -9.69 5.12 -0.54
CA ASP A 172 -9.98 6.47 -0.13
C ASP A 172 -8.75 7.09 0.55
N ALA A 173 -8.43 8.34 0.20
CA ALA A 173 -7.29 9.06 0.72
C ALA A 173 -7.72 10.36 1.39
N PHE A 174 -7.35 10.53 2.66
CA PHE A 174 -7.67 11.73 3.43
C PHE A 174 -7.05 12.98 2.79
N LYS A 175 -7.88 13.98 2.47
CA LYS A 175 -7.43 15.17 1.72
C LYS A 175 -6.37 15.98 2.46
N GLN A 176 -6.33 15.89 3.79
CA GLN A 176 -5.33 16.58 4.61
C GLN A 176 -4.06 15.75 4.89
N ASN A 177 -3.92 14.57 4.27
CA ASN A 177 -2.68 13.78 4.35
C ASN A 177 -1.85 13.92 3.07
N PRO A 178 -0.95 14.92 3.00
CA PRO A 178 -0.18 15.19 1.77
C PRO A 178 0.82 14.06 1.44
N TYR A 179 1.22 13.27 2.44
CA TYR A 179 2.16 12.15 2.24
C TYR A 179 1.48 11.01 1.51
N ALA A 180 0.28 10.62 1.95
CA ALA A 180 -0.51 9.58 1.32
C ALA A 180 -0.93 9.97 -0.11
N LEU A 181 -1.41 11.20 -0.31
CA LEU A 181 -1.80 11.69 -1.64
C LEU A 181 -0.64 11.63 -2.62
N ARG A 182 0.53 12.18 -2.26
CA ARG A 182 1.72 12.13 -3.11
C ARG A 182 2.17 10.70 -3.41
N LEU A 183 2.04 9.79 -2.43
CA LEU A 183 2.36 8.37 -2.64
C LEU A 183 1.47 7.78 -3.70
N TYR A 184 0.14 7.86 -3.54
CA TYR A 184 -0.81 7.25 -4.45
C TYR A 184 -0.76 7.86 -5.86
N GLU A 185 -0.63 9.19 -5.97
CA GLU A 185 -0.45 9.86 -7.27
C GLU A 185 0.80 9.37 -8.01
N ARG A 186 1.94 9.27 -7.31
CA ARG A 186 3.19 8.74 -7.88
C ARG A 186 3.10 7.25 -8.25
N MET A 187 2.24 6.51 -7.58
CA MET A 187 1.95 5.11 -7.89
C MET A 187 0.95 4.94 -9.03
N GLY A 188 0.43 6.04 -9.59
CA GLY A 188 -0.47 6.03 -10.74
C GLY A 188 -1.95 5.91 -10.39
N TYR A 189 -2.32 6.06 -9.13
CA TYR A 189 -3.73 6.19 -8.73
C TYR A 189 -4.29 7.52 -9.22
N ARG A 190 -5.50 7.49 -9.74
CA ARG A 190 -6.22 8.68 -10.23
C ARG A 190 -7.40 8.98 -9.32
N ILE A 191 -7.64 10.25 -9.06
CA ILE A 191 -8.84 10.71 -8.36
C ILE A 191 -10.03 10.48 -9.27
N VAL A 192 -11.05 9.78 -8.76
CA VAL A 192 -12.28 9.42 -9.47
C VAL A 192 -13.54 9.96 -8.80
N GLY A 193 -13.40 10.58 -7.63
CA GLY A 193 -14.50 11.18 -6.88
C GLY A 193 -14.01 11.66 -5.52
N ASP A 194 -14.96 12.17 -4.74
CA ASP A 194 -14.71 12.56 -3.36
C ASP A 194 -15.91 12.27 -2.46
N VAL A 195 -15.60 12.12 -1.17
CA VAL A 195 -16.57 11.77 -0.13
C VAL A 195 -16.24 12.51 1.16
N VAL A 196 -17.21 12.56 2.06
CA VAL A 196 -17.01 13.10 3.40
C VAL A 196 -17.32 12.00 4.41
N PHE A 197 -16.28 11.53 5.11
CA PHE A 197 -16.40 10.59 6.20
C PHE A 197 -16.32 11.30 7.56
N ARG A 198 -16.38 10.54 8.65
CA ARG A 198 -16.34 11.08 10.03
C ARG A 198 -15.17 12.05 10.28
N LYS A 199 -14.01 11.79 9.70
CA LYS A 199 -12.79 12.60 9.90
C LYS A 199 -12.66 13.79 8.94
N GLY A 200 -13.57 13.92 7.97
CA GLY A 200 -13.57 15.00 7.00
C GLY A 200 -13.58 14.52 5.55
N PRO A 201 -13.04 15.34 4.62
CA PRO A 201 -13.07 15.03 3.18
C PRO A 201 -11.97 14.06 2.76
N PHE A 202 -12.33 13.10 1.89
CA PHE A 202 -11.44 12.15 1.26
C PHE A 202 -11.58 12.19 -0.26
N PHE A 203 -10.51 11.85 -0.99
CA PHE A 203 -10.58 11.50 -2.40
C PHE A 203 -10.85 10.02 -2.55
N LEU A 204 -11.73 9.65 -3.48
CA LEU A 204 -11.81 8.30 -4.01
C LEU A 204 -10.78 8.17 -5.13
N MET A 205 -9.96 7.13 -5.09
CA MET A 205 -8.90 6.92 -6.05
C MET A 205 -8.91 5.49 -6.57
N GLU A 206 -8.55 5.32 -7.86
CA GLU A 206 -8.47 4.02 -8.53
C GLU A 206 -7.17 3.90 -9.31
N LYS A 207 -6.63 2.70 -9.35
CA LYS A 207 -5.57 2.29 -10.28
C LYS A 207 -5.95 1.00 -10.96
N GLN A 208 -5.87 0.98 -12.30
CA GLN A 208 -5.98 -0.25 -13.07
C GLN A 208 -4.68 -1.04 -12.96
N LEU A 209 -4.82 -2.34 -12.73
CA LEU A 209 -3.73 -3.31 -12.66
C LEU A 209 -3.63 -3.95 -14.05
N GLY A 210 -2.62 -3.55 -14.80
CA GLY A 210 -2.34 -4.06 -16.14
C GLY A 210 -1.64 -5.39 -16.15
#